data_98b15d62026b04e87505e4eaea014be6
#
_entry.id   98b15d62026b04e87505e4eaea014be6
#
_cell.length_a   1.000
_cell.length_b   1.000
_cell.length_c   1.000
_cell.angle_alpha   90.00
_cell.angle_beta   90.00
_cell.angle_gamma   90.00
#
_symmetry.space_group_name_H-M   'P 1'
#
loop_
_entity.id
_entity.type
_entity.pdbx_description
1 polymer ?
#
loop_
_entity_poly.entity_id
_entity_poly.type
_entity_poly.pdbx_seq_one_letter_code
_entity_poly.pdbx_strand_id
1 'polypeptide(L)'
;MSKELIEEGYTTWPRLIAELLKNKRTKDKIEQVAVGDELMTWRKALKHPAFTKWFYEGFGGADGCKFTAWSKEWVYFPVQYDGHESVGRVPRNPCAVSTEHFGGG
;
A
#
# COMPACT_ATOMS: atom_id res chain seq x y z
N MET A 1 -19.11 -7.71 -8.36
CA MET A 1 -17.99 -7.20 -9.20
C MET A 1 -16.67 -7.31 -8.47
N SER A 2 -16.48 -6.56 -7.40
CA SER A 2 -15.22 -6.63 -6.65
C SER A 2 -14.92 -8.01 -6.08
N LYS A 3 -15.94 -8.73 -5.67
CA LYS A 3 -15.77 -10.07 -5.12
C LYS A 3 -15.12 -11.02 -6.09
N GLU A 4 -15.50 -10.96 -7.35
CA GLU A 4 -14.91 -11.81 -8.38
C GLU A 4 -13.45 -11.49 -8.61
N LEU A 5 -13.11 -10.21 -8.64
CA LEU A 5 -11.71 -9.78 -8.79
C LEU A 5 -10.86 -10.25 -7.62
N ILE A 6 -11.40 -10.13 -6.40
CA ILE A 6 -10.68 -10.58 -5.20
C ILE A 6 -10.41 -12.08 -5.26
N GLU A 7 -11.38 -12.86 -5.65
CA GLU A 7 -11.25 -14.31 -5.76
C GLU A 7 -10.22 -14.72 -6.81
N GLU A 8 -10.02 -13.88 -7.82
CA GLU A 8 -9.04 -14.13 -8.87
C GLU A 8 -7.65 -13.58 -8.55
N GLY A 9 -7.46 -13.02 -7.37
CA GLY A 9 -6.17 -12.50 -6.94
C GLY A 9 -5.94 -11.04 -7.27
N TYR A 10 -7.00 -10.29 -7.57
CA TYR A 10 -6.90 -8.85 -7.83
C TYR A 10 -7.16 -8.05 -6.56
N THR A 11 -6.52 -6.91 -6.46
CA THR A 11 -6.69 -6.02 -5.32
C THR A 11 -6.42 -4.57 -5.73
N THR A 12 -6.47 -3.65 -4.77
CA THR A 12 -6.11 -2.26 -4.97
C THR A 12 -5.19 -1.84 -3.83
N TRP A 13 -4.43 -0.76 -4.02
CA TRP A 13 -3.56 -0.27 -2.95
C TRP A 13 -4.35 0.10 -1.69
N PRO A 14 -5.49 0.83 -1.77
CA PRO A 14 -6.27 1.11 -0.56
C PRO A 14 -6.67 -0.15 0.21
N ARG A 15 -7.01 -1.22 -0.50
CA ARG A 15 -7.38 -2.50 0.15
C ARG A 15 -6.20 -3.12 0.88
N LEU A 16 -5.02 -3.14 0.24
CA LEU A 16 -3.82 -3.71 0.86
C LEU A 16 -3.38 -2.90 2.07
N ILE A 17 -3.49 -1.57 2.00
CA ILE A 17 -3.19 -0.71 3.14
C ILE A 17 -4.17 -1.01 4.28
N ALA A 18 -5.46 -1.11 3.97
CA ALA A 18 -6.47 -1.40 4.99
C ALA A 18 -6.23 -2.76 5.65
N GLU A 19 -5.84 -3.77 4.87
CA GLU A 19 -5.51 -5.08 5.41
C GLU A 19 -4.29 -5.02 6.35
N LEU A 20 -3.27 -4.26 5.97
CA LEU A 20 -2.09 -4.09 6.80
C LEU A 20 -2.44 -3.44 8.13
N LEU A 21 -3.24 -2.38 8.10
CA LEU A 21 -3.68 -1.69 9.31
C LEU A 21 -4.48 -2.62 10.21
N LYS A 22 -5.35 -3.42 9.63
CA LYS A 22 -6.14 -4.39 10.36
C LYS A 22 -5.27 -5.47 11.00
N ASN A 23 -4.31 -5.99 10.25
CA ASN A 23 -3.41 -7.03 10.74
C ASN A 23 -2.49 -6.54 11.86
N LYS A 24 -2.10 -5.28 11.81
CA LYS A 24 -1.27 -4.67 12.85
C LYS A 24 -2.10 -4.19 14.04
N ARG A 25 -3.43 -4.33 13.97
CA ARG A 25 -4.34 -3.93 15.05
C ARG A 25 -4.12 -2.47 15.47
N THR A 26 -3.88 -1.62 14.49
CA THR A 26 -3.60 -0.22 14.74
C THR A 26 -4.78 0.66 14.35
N LYS A 27 -4.90 1.81 15.03
CA LYS A 27 -5.89 2.83 14.69
C LYS A 27 -5.26 3.92 13.83
N ASP A 28 -4.09 3.64 13.28
CA ASP A 28 -3.38 4.58 12.44
C ASP A 28 -4.25 4.99 11.24
N LYS A 29 -4.12 6.25 10.84
CA LYS A 29 -4.90 6.79 9.73
C LYS A 29 -3.98 7.41 8.71
N ILE A 30 -4.16 7.05 7.46
CA ILE A 30 -3.39 7.66 6.39
C ILE A 30 -3.89 9.09 6.19
N GLU A 31 -2.96 10.04 6.20
CA GLU A 31 -3.28 11.45 6.04
C GLU A 31 -3.02 11.94 4.64
N GLN A 32 -1.86 11.59 4.08
CA GLN A 32 -1.45 12.03 2.76
C GLN A 32 -0.88 10.89 1.95
N VAL A 33 -0.98 11.02 0.63
CA VAL A 33 -0.46 10.02 -0.30
C VAL A 33 0.18 10.75 -1.48
N ALA A 34 1.36 10.32 -1.86
CA ALA A 34 1.96 10.73 -3.12
C ALA A 34 1.67 9.62 -4.13
N VAL A 35 0.93 9.94 -5.18
CA VAL A 35 0.63 9.00 -6.25
C VAL A 35 1.40 9.47 -7.48
N GLY A 36 2.38 8.67 -7.90
CA GLY A 36 3.33 9.16 -8.88
C GLY A 36 4.08 10.36 -8.30
N ASP A 37 3.95 11.51 -8.92
CA ASP A 37 4.63 12.73 -8.48
C ASP A 37 3.68 13.76 -7.84
N GLU A 38 2.45 13.35 -7.54
CA GLU A 38 1.43 14.24 -7.00
C GLU A 38 1.08 13.92 -5.56
N LEU A 39 1.23 14.89 -4.68
CA LEU A 39 0.86 14.75 -3.26
C LEU A 39 -0.60 15.16 -3.06
N MET A 40 -1.34 14.35 -2.33
CA MET A 40 -2.76 14.60 -2.10
C MET A 40 -3.21 14.03 -0.75
N THR A 41 -4.40 14.42 -0.31
CA THR A 41 -4.99 13.86 0.90
C THR A 41 -5.42 12.41 0.65
N TRP A 42 -5.61 11.65 1.73
CA TRP A 42 -6.13 10.29 1.62
C TRP A 42 -7.48 10.26 0.89
N ARG A 43 -8.36 11.20 1.23
CA ARG A 43 -9.68 11.29 0.59
C ARG A 43 -9.57 11.45 -0.92
N LYS A 44 -8.66 12.31 -1.36
CA LYS A 44 -8.45 12.53 -2.78
C LYS A 44 -7.82 11.32 -3.46
N ALA A 45 -6.88 10.67 -2.77
CA ALA A 45 -6.23 9.47 -3.29
C ALA A 45 -7.24 8.35 -3.52
N LEU A 46 -8.25 8.22 -2.66
CA LEU A 46 -9.30 7.21 -2.82
C LEU A 46 -10.16 7.41 -4.06
N LYS A 47 -10.02 8.55 -4.72
CA LYS A 47 -10.70 8.85 -5.99
C LYS A 47 -9.74 8.91 -7.17
N HIS A 48 -8.47 8.69 -6.93
CA HIS A 48 -7.46 8.76 -7.99
C HIS A 48 -7.45 7.46 -8.80
N PRO A 49 -7.62 7.53 -10.13
CA PRO A 49 -7.76 6.32 -10.95
C PRO A 49 -6.55 5.37 -10.88
N ALA A 50 -5.34 5.91 -10.83
CA ALA A 50 -4.14 5.06 -10.77
C ALA A 50 -4.01 4.36 -9.42
N PHE A 51 -4.32 5.07 -8.32
CA PHE A 51 -4.17 4.52 -6.97
C PHE A 51 -5.27 3.50 -6.66
N THR A 52 -6.45 3.67 -7.22
CA THR A 52 -7.59 2.78 -6.98
C THR A 52 -7.77 1.72 -8.06
N LYS A 53 -6.87 1.68 -9.03
CA LYS A 53 -6.92 0.69 -10.09
C LYS A 53 -6.76 -0.72 -9.52
N TRP A 54 -7.59 -1.65 -9.97
CA TRP A 54 -7.43 -3.06 -9.63
C TRP A 54 -6.24 -3.64 -10.38
N PHE A 55 -5.42 -4.42 -9.68
CA PHE A 55 -4.28 -5.08 -10.27
C PHE A 55 -4.13 -6.48 -9.68
N TYR A 56 -3.44 -7.35 -10.42
CA TYR A 56 -3.18 -8.71 -9.97
C TYR A 56 -2.02 -8.68 -8.98
N GLU A 57 -2.26 -9.14 -7.74
CA GLU A 57 -1.25 -9.08 -6.69
C GLU A 57 -0.33 -10.29 -6.67
N GLY A 58 -0.63 -11.30 -7.49
CA GLY A 58 0.17 -12.52 -7.55
C GLY A 58 1.49 -12.34 -8.28
N PHE A 59 2.12 -13.45 -8.59
CA PHE A 59 3.43 -13.43 -9.22
C PHE A 59 3.35 -12.88 -10.65
N GLY A 60 4.37 -12.13 -11.04
CA GLY A 60 4.41 -11.49 -12.34
C GLY A 60 5.15 -10.18 -12.26
N GLY A 61 4.79 -9.22 -13.10
CA GLY A 61 5.36 -7.88 -13.08
C GLY A 61 4.67 -7.01 -12.04
N ALA A 62 5.25 -5.86 -11.76
CA ALA A 62 4.66 -4.87 -10.87
C ALA A 62 3.54 -4.13 -11.61
N ASP A 63 2.29 -4.45 -11.32
CA ASP A 63 1.14 -3.86 -11.99
C ASP A 63 0.56 -2.64 -11.29
N GLY A 64 0.73 -2.53 -9.96
CA GLY A 64 0.24 -1.38 -9.23
C GLY A 64 1.12 -0.16 -9.43
N CYS A 65 0.54 1.04 -9.33
CA CYS A 65 1.32 2.26 -9.47
C CYS A 65 2.26 2.46 -8.28
N LYS A 66 3.27 3.28 -8.45
CA LYS A 66 4.14 3.67 -7.34
C LYS A 66 3.39 4.68 -6.46
N PHE A 67 3.61 4.61 -5.17
CA PHE A 67 3.02 5.55 -4.22
C PHE A 67 3.85 5.60 -2.93
N THR A 68 3.61 6.63 -2.14
CA THR A 68 4.07 6.70 -0.75
C THR A 68 2.90 7.26 0.06
N ALA A 69 2.59 6.64 1.19
CA ALA A 69 1.51 7.11 2.04
C ALA A 69 2.04 7.41 3.43
N TRP A 70 1.51 8.44 4.06
CA TRP A 70 1.94 8.87 5.38
C TRP A 70 0.79 8.91 6.36
N SER A 71 1.00 8.33 7.53
CA SER A 71 0.18 8.58 8.68
C SER A 71 0.99 9.48 9.62
N LYS A 72 0.48 9.72 10.82
CA LYS A 72 1.19 10.50 11.80
C LYS A 72 2.53 9.88 12.20
N GLU A 73 2.58 8.55 12.27
CA GLU A 73 3.76 7.84 12.80
C GLU A 73 4.46 6.93 11.81
N TRP A 74 3.84 6.62 10.68
CA TRP A 74 4.36 5.62 9.74
C TRP A 74 4.39 6.12 8.32
N VAL A 75 5.27 5.49 7.52
CA VAL A 75 5.33 5.69 6.08
C VAL A 75 5.07 4.34 5.42
N TYR A 76 4.13 4.31 4.50
CA TYR A 76 3.71 3.10 3.78
C TYR A 76 4.16 3.18 2.34
N PHE A 77 4.54 2.05 1.77
CA PHE A 77 5.08 2.01 0.40
C PHE A 77 4.84 0.64 -0.24
N PRO A 78 4.89 0.55 -1.58
CA PRO A 78 4.70 -0.72 -2.25
C PRO A 78 5.92 -1.62 -2.08
N VAL A 79 5.66 -2.92 -1.92
CA VAL A 79 6.70 -3.94 -1.77
C VAL A 79 6.40 -5.04 -2.79
N GLN A 80 7.43 -5.55 -3.44
CA GLN A 80 7.30 -6.68 -4.33
C GLN A 80 8.26 -7.78 -3.89
N TYR A 81 7.73 -8.97 -3.68
CA TYR A 81 8.53 -10.14 -3.32
C TYR A 81 8.19 -11.25 -4.30
N ASP A 82 9.17 -11.64 -5.09
CA ASP A 82 9.01 -12.71 -6.10
C ASP A 82 7.79 -12.45 -6.98
N GLY A 83 7.57 -11.18 -7.35
CA GLY A 83 6.46 -10.76 -8.19
C GLY A 83 5.15 -10.52 -7.43
N HIS A 84 5.06 -10.90 -6.18
CA HIS A 84 3.86 -10.67 -5.37
C HIS A 84 3.90 -9.27 -4.76
N GLU A 85 2.85 -8.50 -4.97
CA GLU A 85 2.78 -7.12 -4.48
C GLU A 85 2.11 -7.04 -3.12
N SER A 86 2.67 -6.21 -2.26
CA SER A 86 2.14 -5.97 -0.93
C SER A 86 2.51 -4.57 -0.47
N VAL A 87 2.20 -4.23 0.77
CA VAL A 87 2.51 -2.93 1.36
C VAL A 87 3.42 -3.11 2.56
N GLY A 88 4.50 -2.33 2.60
CA GLY A 88 5.37 -2.27 3.77
C GLY A 88 5.20 -0.94 4.47
N ARG A 89 5.77 -0.84 5.68
CA ARG A 89 5.79 0.43 6.40
C ARG A 89 7.05 0.55 7.24
N VAL A 90 7.47 1.80 7.45
CA VAL A 90 8.58 2.13 8.34
C VAL A 90 8.16 3.31 9.19
N PRO A 91 8.78 3.48 10.38
CA PRO A 91 8.49 4.65 11.20
C PRO A 91 8.80 5.94 10.46
N ARG A 92 7.94 6.93 10.62
CA ARG A 92 8.12 8.23 10.01
C ARG A 92 9.21 9.05 10.71
N ASN A 93 9.34 8.86 12.03
CA ASN A 93 10.32 9.58 12.84
C ASN A 93 11.23 8.59 13.57
N PRO A 94 12.44 8.99 13.93
CA PRO A 94 13.35 8.10 14.65
C PRO A 94 12.71 7.57 15.93
N CYS A 95 12.85 6.27 16.17
CA CYS A 95 12.32 5.60 17.34
C CYS A 95 13.02 4.24 17.49
N ALA A 96 12.69 3.51 18.55
CA ALA A 96 13.34 2.22 18.83
C ALA A 96 12.68 1.06 18.08
N VAL A 97 12.43 1.27 16.80
CA VAL A 97 11.87 0.22 15.93
C VAL A 97 12.89 -0.11 14.85
N SER A 98 13.33 -1.35 14.83
CA SER A 98 14.18 -1.85 13.74
C SER A 98 13.30 -2.46 12.67
N THR A 99 13.63 -2.23 11.44
CA THR A 99 12.82 -2.71 10.31
C THR A 99 13.46 -3.94 9.69
N GLU A 100 12.68 -4.99 9.54
CA GLU A 100 13.12 -6.16 8.79
C GLU A 100 13.30 -5.78 7.33
N HIS A 101 14.19 -6.47 6.61
CA HIS A 101 14.35 -6.11 5.20
C HIS A 101 13.14 -6.53 4.38
N PHE A 102 12.82 -5.67 3.42
CA PHE A 102 11.69 -5.85 2.51
C PHE A 102 12.17 -6.34 1.17
N GLY A 103 11.28 -7.04 0.48
CA GLY A 103 11.55 -7.54 -0.86
C GLY A 103 12.32 -8.84 -0.81
N GLY A 104 13.13 -9.04 -1.77
CA GLY A 104 13.84 -10.27 -1.92
C GLY A 104 13.37 -10.92 -3.21
N GLY A 105 13.84 -12.00 -3.52
CA GLY A 105 13.40 -12.42 -4.79
C GLY A 105 13.79 -13.76 -5.23
#